data_3e27ec4e983173f77423b6e1fb22b688
#
_entry.id   3e27ec4e983173f77423b6e1fb22b688
#
_cell.length_a   1.000
_cell.length_b   1.000
_cell.length_c   1.000
_cell.angle_alpha   90.00
_cell.angle_beta   90.00
_cell.angle_gamma   90.00
#
_symmetry.space_group_name_H-M   'P 1'
#
loop_
_entity.id
_entity.type
_entity.pdbx_description
1 polymer ?
#
loop_
_entity_poly.entity_id
_entity_poly.type
_entity_poly.pdbx_seq_one_letter_code
_entity_poly.pdbx_strand_id
1 'polypeptide(L)'
;MRRTLLLLALASLAFGADTRPKVRAITAFINIDSKTYASEVQDTVRFLNAARESYRRAGFEVETIRIVTQPFPRYTAAMKRADAIALLRKLDELAAKSGFAPNIGTAMVGDGDDAAPLDLLAEALATTRLNASLVVAAEDGVHWRAIREAARLVKNVAARSPHGRGNLNFAVTAMVKPYGPFYPGAYHLGTGHTFAVGLEGAGVVAGIFAQYREPREAEKQLTAALGRHLRDAENVAVAIAGKSGWTYAGIDPTPAPLGDVSIGRAIESFTGGPFGVSGTMTAAAIITRAVQAAPVKRVGYSGLMVPVLEDNVLARRWAEGTYNIDSLLAYSAVCAGGLDTVPLPGDVSEEQIARILGDVATLAYKWQKPLAARLLPVPGRKAGDRTEFDDPRMANTTIQALR
;
A
#
# COMPACT_ATOMS: atom_id res chain seq x y z
N MET A 1 -44.61 11.11 37.30
CA MET A 1 -43.43 11.45 36.48
C MET A 1 -42.53 10.23 36.36
N ARG A 2 -42.67 9.46 35.29
CA ARG A 2 -41.80 8.27 35.01
C ARG A 2 -40.65 8.75 34.11
N ARG A 3 -39.42 8.64 34.63
CA ARG A 3 -38.20 8.87 33.85
C ARG A 3 -37.87 7.61 33.07
N THR A 4 -38.02 7.64 31.77
CA THR A 4 -37.56 6.59 30.84
C THR A 4 -36.08 6.83 30.62
N LEU A 5 -35.23 5.95 31.15
CA LEU A 5 -33.81 5.86 30.79
C LEU A 5 -33.69 5.22 29.42
N LEU A 6 -33.26 5.99 28.44
CA LEU A 6 -32.82 5.48 27.13
C LEU A 6 -31.39 4.91 27.32
N LEU A 7 -31.26 3.62 27.36
CA LEU A 7 -29.99 2.90 27.22
C LEU A 7 -29.59 2.94 25.75
N LEU A 8 -28.65 3.82 25.38
CA LEU A 8 -27.90 3.73 24.13
C LEU A 8 -26.96 2.53 24.23
N ALA A 9 -27.35 1.41 23.60
CA ALA A 9 -26.47 0.28 23.38
C ALA A 9 -25.43 0.70 22.31
N LEU A 10 -24.24 1.07 22.74
CA LEU A 10 -23.05 1.08 21.89
C LEU A 10 -22.79 -0.37 21.43
N ALA A 11 -23.17 -0.68 20.21
CA ALA A 11 -22.72 -1.90 19.54
C ALA A 11 -21.21 -1.77 19.30
N SER A 12 -20.40 -2.22 20.27
CA SER A 12 -19.00 -2.49 20.05
C SER A 12 -18.93 -3.60 19.01
N LEU A 13 -18.45 -3.30 17.80
CA LEU A 13 -18.02 -4.29 16.83
C LEU A 13 -16.92 -5.13 17.49
N ALA A 14 -17.29 -6.22 18.13
CA ALA A 14 -16.36 -7.21 18.65
C ALA A 14 -15.77 -7.95 17.44
N PHE A 15 -14.61 -7.51 16.97
CA PHE A 15 -13.79 -8.28 16.06
C PHE A 15 -13.28 -9.51 16.82
N GLY A 16 -13.93 -10.66 16.60
CA GLY A 16 -13.44 -11.92 17.14
C GLY A 16 -12.18 -12.37 16.39
N ALA A 17 -11.27 -13.05 17.07
CA ALA A 17 -10.07 -13.67 16.48
C ALA A 17 -10.37 -14.61 15.29
N ASP A 18 -11.60 -15.08 15.18
CA ASP A 18 -12.12 -15.95 14.11
C ASP A 18 -12.80 -15.18 12.95
N THR A 19 -12.84 -13.85 12.97
CA THR A 19 -13.41 -13.09 11.85
C THR A 19 -12.52 -13.27 10.63
N ARG A 20 -13.08 -13.87 9.56
CA ARG A 20 -12.35 -14.10 8.32
C ARG A 20 -11.93 -12.78 7.69
N PRO A 21 -10.62 -12.57 7.39
CA PRO A 21 -10.15 -11.36 6.73
C PRO A 21 -10.70 -11.29 5.30
N LYS A 22 -10.90 -10.07 4.81
CA LYS A 22 -11.25 -9.83 3.41
C LYS A 22 -10.03 -10.04 2.51
N VAL A 23 -10.28 -10.39 1.25
CA VAL A 23 -9.28 -10.26 0.19
C VAL A 23 -9.23 -8.79 -0.23
N ARG A 24 -8.20 -8.08 0.20
CA ARG A 24 -7.99 -6.67 -0.12
C ARG A 24 -7.85 -6.45 -1.62
N ALA A 25 -7.12 -7.37 -2.27
CA ALA A 25 -6.88 -7.28 -3.71
C ALA A 25 -6.59 -8.64 -4.33
N ILE A 26 -7.12 -8.85 -5.54
CA ILE A 26 -6.59 -9.80 -6.51
C ILE A 26 -5.92 -8.95 -7.60
N THR A 27 -4.60 -9.06 -7.71
CA THR A 27 -3.78 -8.22 -8.60
C THR A 27 -3.21 -9.06 -9.74
N ALA A 28 -3.57 -8.73 -10.97
CA ALA A 28 -3.04 -9.32 -12.18
C ALA A 28 -1.86 -8.50 -12.71
N PHE A 29 -0.84 -9.17 -13.20
CA PHE A 29 0.36 -8.59 -13.82
C PHE A 29 0.43 -9.05 -15.26
N ILE A 30 0.39 -8.09 -16.20
CA ILE A 30 0.29 -8.33 -17.63
C ILE A 30 1.22 -7.40 -18.42
N ASN A 31 1.52 -7.78 -19.65
CA ASN A 31 2.15 -6.91 -20.61
C ASN A 31 1.11 -6.42 -21.61
N ILE A 32 1.14 -5.14 -21.91
CA ILE A 32 0.28 -4.50 -22.91
C ILE A 32 1.10 -3.94 -24.06
N ASP A 33 0.49 -3.91 -25.22
CA ASP A 33 0.96 -3.19 -26.40
C ASP A 33 0.01 -2.02 -26.71
N SER A 34 0.54 -0.92 -27.22
CA SER A 34 -0.24 0.29 -27.49
C SER A 34 -1.39 0.10 -28.50
N LYS A 35 -1.37 -0.96 -29.31
CA LYS A 35 -2.42 -1.27 -30.30
C LYS A 35 -3.45 -2.27 -29.78
N THR A 36 -3.04 -3.21 -28.91
CA THR A 36 -3.86 -4.34 -28.47
C THR A 36 -4.24 -4.29 -26.99
N TYR A 37 -3.81 -3.25 -26.24
CA TYR A 37 -4.03 -3.14 -24.79
C TYR A 37 -5.48 -3.34 -24.36
N ALA A 38 -6.45 -2.90 -25.17
CA ALA A 38 -7.86 -2.96 -24.80
C ALA A 38 -8.38 -4.41 -24.72
N SER A 39 -7.99 -5.28 -25.67
CA SER A 39 -8.34 -6.71 -25.64
C SER A 39 -7.63 -7.42 -24.49
N GLU A 40 -6.34 -7.16 -24.27
CA GLU A 40 -5.55 -7.75 -23.19
C GLU A 40 -6.14 -7.41 -21.82
N VAL A 41 -6.50 -6.14 -21.61
CA VAL A 41 -7.15 -5.69 -20.36
C VAL A 41 -8.53 -6.35 -20.20
N GLN A 42 -9.33 -6.47 -21.27
CA GLN A 42 -10.64 -7.13 -21.17
C GLN A 42 -10.53 -8.60 -20.80
N ASP A 43 -9.58 -9.34 -21.38
CA ASP A 43 -9.31 -10.75 -21.06
C ASP A 43 -8.86 -10.90 -19.60
N THR A 44 -7.98 -9.99 -19.15
CA THR A 44 -7.55 -9.92 -17.75
C THR A 44 -8.70 -9.62 -16.79
N VAL A 45 -9.61 -8.72 -17.14
CA VAL A 45 -10.81 -8.41 -16.34
C VAL A 45 -11.73 -9.64 -16.24
N ARG A 46 -11.89 -10.42 -17.32
CA ARG A 46 -12.64 -11.69 -17.27
C ARG A 46 -12.00 -12.68 -16.30
N PHE A 47 -10.71 -12.86 -16.35
CA PHE A 47 -9.96 -13.69 -15.40
C PHE A 47 -10.16 -13.19 -13.95
N LEU A 48 -9.97 -11.91 -13.69
CA LEU A 48 -10.08 -11.33 -12.34
C LEU A 48 -11.50 -11.47 -11.76
N ASN A 49 -12.55 -11.33 -12.58
CA ASN A 49 -13.92 -11.54 -12.15
C ASN A 49 -14.20 -13.01 -11.83
N ALA A 50 -13.67 -13.95 -12.61
CA ALA A 50 -13.77 -15.39 -12.31
C ALA A 50 -13.01 -15.75 -11.03
N ALA A 51 -11.84 -15.14 -10.80
CA ALA A 51 -11.07 -15.29 -9.58
C ALA A 51 -11.83 -14.72 -8.36
N ARG A 52 -12.39 -13.50 -8.46
CA ARG A 52 -13.26 -12.90 -7.43
C ARG A 52 -14.40 -13.82 -7.04
N GLU A 53 -15.08 -14.40 -8.03
CA GLU A 53 -16.19 -15.31 -7.79
C GLU A 53 -15.72 -16.62 -7.11
N SER A 54 -14.54 -17.11 -7.42
CA SER A 54 -13.96 -18.28 -6.74
C SER A 54 -13.68 -18.00 -5.26
N TYR A 55 -13.15 -16.81 -4.93
CA TYR A 55 -12.99 -16.37 -3.54
C TYR A 55 -14.32 -16.20 -2.81
N ARG A 56 -15.33 -15.60 -3.47
CA ARG A 56 -16.67 -15.44 -2.88
C ARG A 56 -17.31 -16.78 -2.56
N ARG A 57 -17.23 -17.78 -3.44
CA ARG A 57 -17.70 -19.15 -3.17
C ARG A 57 -16.98 -19.83 -2.01
N ALA A 58 -15.71 -19.48 -1.78
CA ALA A 58 -14.93 -19.92 -0.63
C ALA A 58 -15.21 -19.12 0.65
N GLY A 59 -16.17 -18.17 0.63
CA GLY A 59 -16.58 -17.37 1.77
C GLY A 59 -15.68 -16.15 2.07
N PHE A 60 -14.89 -15.68 1.09
CA PHE A 60 -14.15 -14.44 1.20
C PHE A 60 -14.86 -13.27 0.51
N GLU A 61 -14.95 -12.13 1.16
CA GLU A 61 -15.24 -10.86 0.49
C GLU A 61 -14.00 -10.38 -0.26
N VAL A 62 -14.17 -9.93 -1.51
CA VAL A 62 -13.09 -9.35 -2.32
C VAL A 62 -13.37 -7.88 -2.54
N GLU A 63 -12.51 -6.99 -2.02
CA GLU A 63 -12.70 -5.54 -2.10
C GLU A 63 -12.36 -4.99 -3.49
N THR A 64 -11.17 -5.34 -4.02
CA THR A 64 -10.69 -4.79 -5.29
C THR A 64 -10.10 -5.85 -6.20
N ILE A 65 -10.28 -5.66 -7.51
CA ILE A 65 -9.45 -6.29 -8.54
C ILE A 65 -8.54 -5.24 -9.15
N ARG A 66 -7.31 -5.63 -9.49
CA ARG A 66 -6.24 -4.73 -9.89
C ARG A 66 -5.48 -5.27 -11.08
N ILE A 67 -5.03 -4.37 -11.96
CA ILE A 67 -4.16 -4.70 -13.09
C ILE A 67 -2.90 -3.85 -13.03
N VAL A 68 -1.75 -4.52 -13.09
CA VAL A 68 -0.41 -3.91 -13.18
C VAL A 68 0.15 -4.23 -14.54
N THR A 69 0.50 -3.20 -15.31
CA THR A 69 1.22 -3.38 -16.57
C THR A 69 2.73 -3.47 -16.33
N GLN A 70 3.50 -3.87 -17.34
CA GLN A 70 4.94 -3.64 -17.34
C GLN A 70 5.24 -2.14 -17.18
N PRO A 71 6.48 -1.75 -16.84
CA PRO A 71 6.89 -0.34 -16.74
C PRO A 71 6.42 0.48 -17.93
N PHE A 72 5.64 1.53 -17.69
CA PHE A 72 5.01 2.30 -18.76
C PHE A 72 6.01 2.87 -19.78
N PRO A 73 7.27 3.20 -19.46
CA PRO A 73 8.23 3.63 -20.47
C PRO A 73 8.44 2.59 -21.57
N ARG A 74 8.29 1.28 -21.27
CA ARG A 74 8.49 0.21 -22.26
C ARG A 74 7.49 0.22 -23.40
N TYR A 75 6.29 0.75 -23.21
CA TYR A 75 5.27 0.83 -24.24
C TYR A 75 4.94 2.26 -24.69
N THR A 76 5.55 3.29 -24.05
CA THR A 76 5.33 4.70 -24.43
C THR A 76 6.56 5.36 -25.03
N ALA A 77 7.79 4.81 -24.88
CA ALA A 77 9.04 5.45 -25.26
C ALA A 77 9.12 5.84 -26.77
N ALA A 78 8.51 5.05 -27.66
CA ALA A 78 8.49 5.35 -29.09
C ALA A 78 7.35 6.30 -29.51
N MET A 79 6.49 6.74 -28.56
CA MET A 79 5.33 7.58 -28.86
C MET A 79 5.66 9.06 -28.71
N LYS A 80 4.94 9.90 -29.46
CA LYS A 80 4.92 11.33 -29.16
C LYS A 80 4.23 11.54 -27.79
N ARG A 81 4.66 12.55 -27.04
CA ARG A 81 4.11 12.84 -25.70
C ARG A 81 2.58 12.92 -25.68
N ALA A 82 1.97 13.57 -26.67
CA ALA A 82 0.51 13.70 -26.77
C ALA A 82 -0.19 12.34 -26.92
N ASP A 83 0.39 11.44 -27.71
CA ASP A 83 -0.15 10.10 -27.93
C ASP A 83 0.02 9.22 -26.69
N ALA A 84 1.17 9.34 -26.00
CA ALA A 84 1.44 8.61 -24.76
C ALA A 84 0.46 9.00 -23.64
N ILE A 85 0.23 10.30 -23.40
CA ILE A 85 -0.75 10.73 -22.39
C ILE A 85 -2.19 10.34 -22.77
N ALA A 86 -2.53 10.38 -24.07
CA ALA A 86 -3.83 9.93 -24.55
C ALA A 86 -4.05 8.42 -24.30
N LEU A 87 -3.02 7.59 -24.50
CA LEU A 87 -3.06 6.16 -24.19
C LEU A 87 -3.28 5.94 -22.68
N LEU A 88 -2.54 6.64 -21.82
CA LEU A 88 -2.67 6.51 -20.37
C LEU A 88 -4.07 6.94 -19.88
N ARG A 89 -4.65 8.00 -20.44
CA ARG A 89 -6.04 8.42 -20.14
C ARG A 89 -7.06 7.37 -20.59
N LYS A 90 -6.89 6.79 -21.78
CA LYS A 90 -7.76 5.69 -22.25
C LYS A 90 -7.67 4.46 -21.34
N LEU A 91 -6.49 4.16 -20.79
CA LEU A 91 -6.34 3.07 -19.83
C LEU A 91 -7.08 3.36 -18.53
N ASP A 92 -7.05 4.60 -18.03
CA ASP A 92 -7.84 5.04 -16.85
C ASP A 92 -9.35 4.98 -17.11
N GLU A 93 -9.81 5.44 -18.29
CA GLU A 93 -11.21 5.34 -18.71
C GLU A 93 -11.68 3.89 -18.78
N LEU A 94 -10.86 3.01 -19.36
CA LEU A 94 -11.15 1.57 -19.45
C LEU A 94 -11.23 0.94 -18.06
N ALA A 95 -10.34 1.33 -17.16
CA ALA A 95 -10.34 0.87 -15.77
C ALA A 95 -11.61 1.29 -15.04
N ALA A 96 -12.05 2.55 -15.21
CA ALA A 96 -13.30 3.04 -14.64
C ALA A 96 -14.52 2.26 -15.15
N LYS A 97 -14.58 2.05 -16.46
CA LYS A 97 -15.68 1.33 -17.11
C LYS A 97 -15.75 -0.14 -16.68
N SER A 98 -14.59 -0.77 -16.47
CA SER A 98 -14.48 -2.21 -16.19
C SER A 98 -14.36 -2.53 -14.68
N GLY A 99 -14.31 -1.52 -13.82
CA GLY A 99 -14.34 -1.67 -12.37
C GLY A 99 -13.06 -2.28 -11.77
N PHE A 100 -11.88 -1.95 -12.30
CA PHE A 100 -10.61 -2.35 -11.72
C PHE A 100 -9.74 -1.13 -11.36
N ALA A 101 -8.76 -1.30 -10.45
CA ALA A 101 -7.76 -0.28 -10.17
C ALA A 101 -6.54 -0.50 -11.08
N PRO A 102 -6.11 0.52 -11.86
CA PRO A 102 -4.98 0.42 -12.79
C PRO A 102 -3.66 0.84 -12.14
N ASN A 103 -2.57 0.15 -12.51
CA ASN A 103 -1.20 0.54 -12.19
C ASN A 103 -0.32 0.34 -13.44
N ILE A 104 0.43 1.36 -13.80
CA ILE A 104 1.28 1.38 -14.99
C ILE A 104 2.73 0.95 -14.71
N GLY A 105 2.94 0.28 -13.58
CA GLY A 105 4.24 -0.25 -13.16
C GLY A 105 5.17 0.81 -12.60
N THR A 106 6.45 0.51 -12.60
CA THR A 106 7.49 1.43 -12.10
C THR A 106 8.04 2.29 -13.25
N ALA A 107 8.37 3.55 -12.94
CA ALA A 107 8.96 4.47 -13.91
C ALA A 107 10.45 4.24 -14.12
N MET A 108 11.15 3.89 -13.03
CA MET A 108 12.58 3.57 -13.01
C MET A 108 12.81 2.37 -12.09
N VAL A 109 13.74 1.50 -12.45
CA VAL A 109 14.17 0.35 -11.64
C VAL A 109 15.59 0.55 -11.09
N GLY A 110 16.34 1.52 -11.58
CA GLY A 110 17.70 1.80 -11.15
C GLY A 110 18.23 3.14 -11.65
N ASP A 111 19.45 3.50 -11.22
CA ASP A 111 20.10 4.78 -11.55
C ASP A 111 20.45 4.92 -13.05
N GLY A 112 20.55 3.82 -13.78
CA GLY A 112 20.82 3.84 -15.22
C GLY A 112 19.61 4.18 -16.11
N ASP A 113 18.39 4.17 -15.58
CA ASP A 113 17.17 4.38 -16.35
C ASP A 113 17.00 5.85 -16.77
N ASP A 114 16.33 6.07 -17.90
CA ASP A 114 15.98 7.40 -18.38
C ASP A 114 14.92 8.05 -17.47
N ALA A 115 15.15 9.30 -17.08
CA ALA A 115 14.23 10.10 -16.29
C ALA A 115 13.23 10.93 -17.13
N ALA A 116 13.42 11.02 -18.46
CA ALA A 116 12.53 11.79 -19.34
C ALA A 116 11.03 11.39 -19.21
N PRO A 117 10.66 10.12 -19.00
CA PRO A 117 9.25 9.74 -18.80
C PRO A 117 8.59 10.30 -17.53
N LEU A 118 9.35 10.82 -16.55
CA LEU A 118 8.80 11.31 -15.28
C LEU A 118 7.90 12.54 -15.42
N ASP A 119 8.13 13.41 -16.40
CA ASP A 119 7.22 14.52 -16.67
C ASP A 119 5.87 14.07 -17.22
N LEU A 120 5.87 13.02 -18.05
CA LEU A 120 4.63 12.37 -18.48
C LEU A 120 3.91 11.71 -17.31
N LEU A 121 4.67 11.05 -16.43
CA LEU A 121 4.11 10.43 -15.22
C LEU A 121 3.49 11.49 -14.29
N ALA A 122 4.15 12.63 -14.07
CA ALA A 122 3.60 13.71 -13.25
C ALA A 122 2.24 14.19 -13.77
N GLU A 123 2.09 14.36 -15.10
CA GLU A 123 0.83 14.72 -15.72
C GLU A 123 -0.23 13.61 -15.55
N ALA A 124 0.14 12.36 -15.77
CA ALA A 124 -0.76 11.22 -15.62
C ALA A 124 -1.29 11.10 -14.18
N LEU A 125 -0.42 11.13 -13.19
CA LEU A 125 -0.79 11.04 -11.76
C LEU A 125 -1.66 12.23 -11.30
N ALA A 126 -1.44 13.40 -11.86
CA ALA A 126 -2.23 14.59 -11.52
C ALA A 126 -3.63 14.58 -12.13
N THR A 127 -3.85 13.88 -13.26
CA THR A 127 -5.08 13.98 -14.07
C THR A 127 -5.87 12.69 -14.21
N THR A 128 -5.36 11.55 -13.69
CA THR A 128 -5.98 10.23 -13.77
C THR A 128 -5.98 9.55 -12.39
N ARG A 129 -6.52 8.33 -12.33
CA ARG A 129 -6.46 7.43 -11.15
C ARG A 129 -5.40 6.34 -11.31
N LEU A 130 -4.51 6.48 -12.28
CA LEU A 130 -3.42 5.53 -12.50
C LEU A 130 -2.48 5.52 -11.30
N ASN A 131 -2.05 4.33 -10.92
CA ASN A 131 -1.02 4.14 -9.92
C ASN A 131 0.33 3.87 -10.59
N ALA A 132 1.41 4.27 -9.94
CA ALA A 132 2.77 4.01 -10.39
C ALA A 132 3.76 3.99 -9.23
N SER A 133 4.96 3.49 -9.48
CA SER A 133 6.07 3.50 -8.52
C SER A 133 7.39 3.91 -9.14
N LEU A 134 8.41 4.08 -8.29
CA LEU A 134 9.79 4.29 -8.68
C LEU A 134 10.69 3.58 -7.66
N VAL A 135 11.68 2.81 -8.13
CA VAL A 135 12.57 2.01 -7.28
C VAL A 135 13.82 2.83 -6.93
N VAL A 136 14.09 2.98 -5.62
CA VAL A 136 15.24 3.74 -5.10
C VAL A 136 16.28 2.90 -4.36
N ALA A 137 16.03 1.61 -4.19
CA ALA A 137 17.03 0.64 -3.74
C ALA A 137 16.61 -0.76 -4.19
N ALA A 138 17.60 -1.55 -4.64
CA ALA A 138 17.44 -2.95 -5.02
C ALA A 138 18.68 -3.75 -4.56
N GLU A 139 18.86 -4.96 -5.05
CA GLU A 139 20.00 -5.81 -4.66
C GLU A 139 21.35 -5.21 -5.05
N ASP A 140 21.40 -4.37 -6.07
CA ASP A 140 22.58 -3.66 -6.57
C ASP A 140 22.96 -2.41 -5.74
N GLY A 141 22.10 -1.97 -4.81
CA GLY A 141 22.38 -0.86 -3.92
C GLY A 141 21.29 0.20 -3.80
N VAL A 142 21.68 1.35 -3.24
CA VAL A 142 20.83 2.54 -3.14
C VAL A 142 21.01 3.39 -4.40
N HIS A 143 19.92 3.76 -5.04
CA HIS A 143 19.86 4.49 -6.31
C HIS A 143 19.74 6.00 -6.04
N TRP A 144 20.88 6.67 -5.85
CA TRP A 144 20.91 8.07 -5.43
C TRP A 144 20.37 9.05 -6.47
N ARG A 145 20.54 8.76 -7.76
CA ARG A 145 19.92 9.56 -8.83
C ARG A 145 18.41 9.37 -8.83
N ALA A 146 17.93 8.13 -8.74
CA ALA A 146 16.50 7.82 -8.68
C ALA A 146 15.81 8.48 -7.46
N ILE A 147 16.50 8.60 -6.31
CA ILE A 147 16.02 9.34 -5.13
C ILE A 147 15.77 10.81 -5.46
N ARG A 148 16.70 11.49 -6.13
CA ARG A 148 16.55 12.91 -6.52
C ARG A 148 15.41 13.09 -7.53
N GLU A 149 15.33 12.20 -8.49
CA GLU A 149 14.25 12.21 -9.48
C GLU A 149 12.88 11.94 -8.86
N ALA A 150 12.79 11.02 -7.91
CA ALA A 150 11.56 10.75 -7.15
C ALA A 150 11.12 11.97 -6.32
N ALA A 151 12.07 12.67 -5.66
CA ALA A 151 11.76 13.88 -4.90
C ALA A 151 11.22 15.00 -5.80
N ARG A 152 11.83 15.21 -6.96
CA ARG A 152 11.35 16.15 -7.99
C ARG A 152 9.96 15.76 -8.49
N LEU A 153 9.72 14.47 -8.77
CA LEU A 153 8.42 13.96 -9.21
C LEU A 153 7.34 14.22 -8.16
N VAL A 154 7.58 13.92 -6.89
CA VAL A 154 6.65 14.16 -5.78
C VAL A 154 6.23 15.63 -5.71
N LYS A 155 7.18 16.56 -5.84
CA LYS A 155 6.89 18.01 -5.88
C LYS A 155 6.07 18.39 -7.11
N ASN A 156 6.44 17.88 -8.27
CA ASN A 156 5.74 18.14 -9.52
C ASN A 156 4.29 17.65 -9.49
N VAL A 157 4.05 16.45 -9.00
CA VAL A 157 2.70 15.87 -8.85
C VAL A 157 1.88 16.71 -7.86
N ALA A 158 2.48 17.10 -6.73
CA ALA A 158 1.80 17.94 -5.74
C ALA A 158 1.37 19.28 -6.34
N ALA A 159 2.24 19.95 -7.09
CA ALA A 159 1.96 21.24 -7.71
C ALA A 159 0.87 21.17 -8.82
N ARG A 160 0.70 20.02 -9.47
CA ARG A 160 -0.24 19.82 -10.60
C ARG A 160 -1.59 19.23 -10.20
N SER A 161 -1.75 18.74 -8.96
CA SER A 161 -2.97 18.09 -8.53
C SER A 161 -3.64 18.81 -7.36
N PRO A 162 -4.99 18.85 -7.30
CA PRO A 162 -5.70 19.49 -6.19
C PRO A 162 -5.23 18.91 -4.85
N HIS A 163 -4.84 19.78 -3.91
CA HIS A 163 -4.34 19.43 -2.58
C HIS A 163 -3.13 18.43 -2.59
N GLY A 164 -2.43 18.30 -3.72
CA GLY A 164 -1.32 17.33 -3.86
C GLY A 164 -1.76 15.86 -3.98
N ARG A 165 -3.07 15.60 -4.18
CA ARG A 165 -3.68 14.26 -4.11
C ARG A 165 -3.10 13.23 -5.09
N GLY A 166 -2.49 13.66 -6.20
CA GLY A 166 -1.87 12.74 -7.16
C GLY A 166 -0.80 11.85 -6.55
N ASN A 167 -0.15 12.31 -5.49
CA ASN A 167 0.83 11.52 -4.74
C ASN A 167 0.22 10.34 -3.94
N LEU A 168 -1.09 10.29 -3.74
CA LEU A 168 -1.76 9.10 -3.18
C LEU A 168 -1.57 7.86 -4.05
N ASN A 169 -1.44 8.07 -5.35
CA ASN A 169 -1.30 7.02 -6.36
C ASN A 169 0.17 6.76 -6.77
N PHE A 170 1.13 7.33 -6.03
CA PHE A 170 2.55 7.16 -6.30
C PHE A 170 3.30 6.64 -5.07
N ALA A 171 4.15 5.63 -5.26
CA ALA A 171 5.06 5.15 -4.22
C ALA A 171 6.51 5.12 -4.69
N VAL A 172 7.40 5.58 -3.83
CA VAL A 172 8.83 5.32 -3.94
C VAL A 172 9.11 4.01 -3.19
N THR A 173 9.73 3.03 -3.84
CA THR A 173 9.94 1.70 -3.28
C THR A 173 11.43 1.39 -3.13
N ALA A 174 11.78 0.73 -2.03
CA ALA A 174 13.12 0.28 -1.73
C ALA A 174 13.09 -1.20 -1.35
N MET A 175 13.88 -2.05 -1.99
CA MET A 175 13.96 -3.50 -1.78
C MET A 175 12.63 -4.25 -1.97
N VAL A 176 11.61 -3.62 -2.56
CA VAL A 176 10.33 -4.26 -2.90
C VAL A 176 10.53 -5.12 -4.13
N LYS A 177 10.21 -6.41 -4.02
CA LYS A 177 10.31 -7.36 -5.15
C LYS A 177 9.11 -7.25 -6.08
N PRO A 178 9.24 -7.63 -7.36
CA PRO A 178 8.13 -7.71 -8.31
C PRO A 178 6.98 -8.60 -7.80
N TYR A 179 5.79 -8.37 -8.36
CA TYR A 179 4.56 -9.14 -8.12
C TYR A 179 3.92 -8.96 -6.73
N GLY A 180 4.26 -7.91 -5.98
CA GLY A 180 3.51 -7.54 -4.79
C GLY A 180 2.10 -7.01 -5.15
N PRO A 181 1.02 -7.42 -4.43
CA PRO A 181 -0.36 -7.04 -4.80
C PRO A 181 -0.78 -5.65 -4.33
N PHE A 182 -0.02 -5.01 -3.42
CA PHE A 182 -0.40 -3.74 -2.82
C PHE A 182 0.04 -2.53 -3.65
N TYR A 183 -0.89 -1.60 -3.83
CA TYR A 183 -0.69 -0.35 -4.54
C TYR A 183 -0.26 0.79 -3.60
N PRO A 184 0.40 1.81 -4.19
CA PRO A 184 0.87 1.96 -5.58
C PRO A 184 2.21 1.28 -5.87
N GLY A 185 2.89 0.67 -4.89
CA GLY A 185 4.22 0.09 -5.04
C GLY A 185 4.33 -1.19 -5.87
N ALA A 186 3.21 -1.71 -6.39
CA ALA A 186 3.19 -2.92 -7.21
C ALA A 186 3.84 -2.69 -8.57
N TYR A 187 4.67 -3.66 -9.02
CA TYR A 187 5.27 -3.65 -10.36
C TYR A 187 5.68 -5.08 -10.78
N HIS A 188 6.01 -5.26 -12.06
CA HIS A 188 6.67 -6.45 -12.57
C HIS A 188 7.59 -6.13 -13.75
N LEU A 189 8.51 -7.04 -14.02
CA LEU A 189 9.47 -6.94 -15.12
C LEU A 189 9.40 -8.14 -16.09
N GLY A 190 8.60 -9.14 -15.72
CA GLY A 190 8.45 -10.39 -16.46
C GLY A 190 7.49 -10.31 -17.64
N THR A 191 7.27 -11.45 -18.26
CA THR A 191 6.32 -11.69 -19.34
C THR A 191 5.25 -12.69 -18.92
N GLY A 192 4.16 -12.80 -19.68
CA GLY A 192 3.06 -13.72 -19.39
C GLY A 192 2.05 -13.17 -18.37
N HIS A 193 1.15 -14.06 -17.96
CA HIS A 193 0.03 -13.74 -17.08
C HIS A 193 0.31 -14.26 -15.67
N THR A 194 0.44 -13.34 -14.72
CA THR A 194 0.71 -13.66 -13.32
C THR A 194 -0.31 -12.96 -12.42
N PHE A 195 -0.63 -13.54 -11.27
CA PHE A 195 -1.46 -12.86 -10.27
C PHE A 195 -0.95 -13.10 -8.86
N ALA A 196 -1.25 -12.16 -7.98
CA ALA A 196 -1.00 -12.23 -6.55
C ALA A 196 -2.22 -11.78 -5.76
N VAL A 197 -2.26 -12.13 -4.48
CA VAL A 197 -3.40 -11.84 -3.58
C VAL A 197 -2.90 -11.09 -2.36
N GLY A 198 -3.64 -10.08 -1.92
CA GLY A 198 -3.40 -9.38 -0.66
C GLY A 198 -4.59 -9.58 0.28
N LEU A 199 -4.32 -9.81 1.56
CA LEU A 199 -5.34 -9.94 2.60
C LEU A 199 -5.38 -8.70 3.50
N GLU A 200 -6.57 -8.42 4.05
CA GLU A 200 -6.80 -7.39 5.05
C GLU A 200 -6.84 -8.02 6.44
N GLY A 201 -5.66 -8.18 7.05
CA GLY A 201 -5.50 -8.89 8.31
C GLY A 201 -5.61 -8.04 9.58
N ALA A 202 -5.87 -6.73 9.50
CA ALA A 202 -5.86 -5.85 10.67
C ALA A 202 -6.92 -6.22 11.72
N GLY A 203 -8.10 -6.70 11.29
CA GLY A 203 -9.14 -7.19 12.19
C GLY A 203 -8.71 -8.43 13.00
N VAL A 204 -7.94 -9.34 12.39
CA VAL A 204 -7.38 -10.52 13.08
C VAL A 204 -6.38 -10.07 14.13
N VAL A 205 -5.49 -9.12 13.80
CA VAL A 205 -4.54 -8.54 14.77
C VAL A 205 -5.29 -7.92 15.95
N ALA A 206 -6.33 -7.12 15.67
CA ALA A 206 -7.13 -6.49 16.71
C ALA A 206 -7.80 -7.50 17.65
N GLY A 207 -8.38 -8.57 17.11
CA GLY A 207 -9.00 -9.65 17.89
C GLY A 207 -8.02 -10.37 18.81
N ILE A 208 -6.80 -10.66 18.34
CA ILE A 208 -5.76 -11.31 19.14
C ILE A 208 -5.20 -10.36 20.19
N PHE A 209 -4.86 -9.12 19.86
CA PHE A 209 -4.27 -8.16 20.79
C PHE A 209 -5.23 -7.66 21.87
N ALA A 210 -6.54 -7.76 21.64
CA ALA A 210 -7.53 -7.53 22.66
C ALA A 210 -7.55 -8.62 23.75
N GLN A 211 -7.14 -9.85 23.43
CA GLN A 211 -7.20 -11.01 24.31
C GLN A 211 -5.85 -11.35 24.94
N TYR A 212 -4.75 -11.15 24.22
CA TYR A 212 -3.42 -11.59 24.61
C TYR A 212 -2.45 -10.42 24.68
N ARG A 213 -1.95 -10.09 25.86
CA ARG A 213 -0.99 -8.99 26.08
C ARG A 213 0.42 -9.48 26.41
N GLU A 214 0.58 -10.76 26.76
CA GLU A 214 1.89 -11.36 26.93
C GLU A 214 2.51 -11.56 25.54
N PRO A 215 3.72 -11.01 25.26
CA PRO A 215 4.30 -10.96 23.91
C PRO A 215 4.41 -12.30 23.20
N ARG A 216 4.89 -13.33 23.88
CA ARG A 216 5.09 -14.66 23.27
C ARG A 216 3.77 -15.34 22.95
N GLU A 217 2.79 -15.23 23.84
CA GLU A 217 1.47 -15.81 23.62
C GLU A 217 0.71 -15.07 22.53
N ALA A 218 0.78 -13.73 22.50
CA ALA A 218 0.20 -12.92 21.44
C ALA A 218 0.78 -13.27 20.06
N GLU A 219 2.11 -13.41 19.95
CA GLU A 219 2.77 -13.82 18.71
C GLU A 219 2.33 -15.21 18.25
N LYS A 220 2.30 -16.18 19.17
CA LYS A 220 1.87 -17.56 18.90
C LYS A 220 0.43 -17.62 18.41
N GLN A 221 -0.50 -16.94 19.11
CA GLN A 221 -1.92 -16.93 18.74
C GLN A 221 -2.15 -16.18 17.42
N LEU A 222 -1.46 -15.07 17.18
CA LEU A 222 -1.53 -14.33 15.94
C LEU A 222 -1.00 -15.14 14.76
N THR A 223 0.14 -15.82 14.93
CA THR A 223 0.70 -16.73 13.90
C THR A 223 -0.28 -17.84 13.55
N ALA A 224 -0.90 -18.46 14.56
CA ALA A 224 -1.89 -19.52 14.34
C ALA A 224 -3.13 -19.01 13.62
N ALA A 225 -3.68 -17.85 14.03
CA ALA A 225 -4.87 -17.27 13.45
C ALA A 225 -4.64 -16.84 12.00
N LEU A 226 -3.59 -16.05 11.74
CA LEU A 226 -3.22 -15.64 10.38
C LEU A 226 -2.92 -16.84 9.49
N GLY A 227 -2.16 -17.83 10.01
CA GLY A 227 -1.78 -19.01 9.25
C GLY A 227 -2.98 -19.84 8.77
N ARG A 228 -4.09 -19.91 9.52
CA ARG A 228 -5.33 -20.58 9.08
C ARG A 228 -5.95 -19.84 7.89
N HIS A 229 -6.20 -18.55 8.06
CA HIS A 229 -6.85 -17.73 7.04
C HIS A 229 -6.03 -17.63 5.75
N LEU A 230 -4.71 -17.52 5.88
CA LEU A 230 -3.79 -17.44 4.73
C LEU A 230 -3.74 -18.74 3.93
N ARG A 231 -3.70 -19.90 4.60
CA ARG A 231 -3.79 -21.21 3.90
C ARG A 231 -5.10 -21.37 3.16
N ASP A 232 -6.22 -20.99 3.78
CA ASP A 232 -7.53 -21.05 3.12
C ASP A 232 -7.55 -20.19 1.85
N ALA A 233 -7.04 -18.96 1.94
CA ALA A 233 -6.97 -18.05 0.81
C ALA A 233 -5.99 -18.54 -0.28
N GLU A 234 -4.84 -19.08 0.10
CA GLU A 234 -3.85 -19.64 -0.83
C GLU A 234 -4.40 -20.86 -1.58
N ASN A 235 -5.12 -21.75 -0.90
CA ASN A 235 -5.76 -22.91 -1.53
C ASN A 235 -6.70 -22.50 -2.69
N VAL A 236 -7.44 -21.39 -2.50
CA VAL A 236 -8.27 -20.82 -3.57
C VAL A 236 -7.40 -20.32 -4.73
N ALA A 237 -6.30 -19.59 -4.45
CA ALA A 237 -5.40 -19.07 -5.47
C ALA A 237 -4.74 -20.20 -6.28
N VAL A 238 -4.27 -21.24 -5.61
CA VAL A 238 -3.67 -22.43 -6.26
C VAL A 238 -4.67 -23.14 -7.17
N ALA A 239 -5.92 -23.28 -6.71
CA ALA A 239 -6.99 -23.87 -7.53
C ALA A 239 -7.35 -23.02 -8.75
N ILE A 240 -7.30 -21.68 -8.63
CA ILE A 240 -7.47 -20.75 -9.76
C ILE A 240 -6.33 -20.93 -10.76
N ALA A 241 -5.07 -20.94 -10.31
CA ALA A 241 -3.90 -21.10 -11.18
C ALA A 241 -3.97 -22.41 -11.97
N GLY A 242 -4.32 -23.53 -11.31
CA GLY A 242 -4.42 -24.86 -11.94
C GLY A 242 -5.49 -24.96 -13.04
N LYS A 243 -6.49 -24.05 -13.03
CA LYS A 243 -7.59 -24.07 -14.02
C LYS A 243 -7.47 -23.00 -15.10
N SER A 244 -6.73 -21.93 -14.86
CA SER A 244 -6.72 -20.74 -15.72
C SER A 244 -5.50 -20.63 -16.62
N GLY A 245 -4.43 -21.34 -16.34
CA GLY A 245 -3.13 -21.15 -17.00
C GLY A 245 -2.37 -19.89 -16.52
N TRP A 246 -2.90 -19.15 -15.53
CA TRP A 246 -2.23 -18.02 -14.89
C TRP A 246 -1.25 -18.50 -13.82
N THR A 247 -0.11 -17.84 -13.74
CA THR A 247 0.89 -18.14 -12.69
C THR A 247 0.50 -17.47 -11.38
N TYR A 248 0.39 -18.25 -10.30
CA TYR A 248 0.25 -17.69 -8.95
C TYR A 248 1.61 -17.26 -8.39
N ALA A 249 1.80 -15.96 -8.16
CA ALA A 249 3.03 -15.41 -7.60
C ALA A 249 3.13 -15.62 -6.09
N GLY A 250 2.02 -15.49 -5.37
CA GLY A 250 1.97 -15.62 -3.94
C GLY A 250 0.89 -14.73 -3.29
N ILE A 251 0.87 -14.75 -1.95
CA ILE A 251 -0.02 -13.93 -1.14
C ILE A 251 0.81 -12.95 -0.30
N ASP A 252 0.35 -11.70 -0.20
CA ASP A 252 0.88 -10.74 0.75
C ASP A 252 -0.01 -10.71 1.99
N PRO A 253 0.47 -11.24 3.13
CA PRO A 253 -0.29 -11.33 4.37
C PRO A 253 -0.23 -10.05 5.22
N THR A 254 0.26 -8.95 4.68
CA THR A 254 0.36 -7.66 5.36
C THR A 254 -1.00 -7.24 5.92
N PRO A 255 -1.14 -7.01 7.25
CA PRO A 255 -2.39 -6.58 7.85
C PRO A 255 -2.66 -5.10 7.58
N ALA A 256 -3.08 -4.80 6.34
CA ALA A 256 -3.41 -3.44 5.93
C ALA A 256 -4.67 -2.95 6.66
N PRO A 257 -4.64 -1.79 7.33
CA PRO A 257 -5.82 -1.18 7.93
C PRO A 257 -6.63 -0.38 6.89
N LEU A 258 -7.89 -0.06 7.27
CA LEU A 258 -8.70 0.93 6.57
C LEU A 258 -9.73 1.54 7.52
N GLY A 259 -9.67 2.85 7.71
CA GLY A 259 -10.63 3.58 8.55
C GLY A 259 -10.65 3.09 10.00
N ASP A 260 -11.77 2.52 10.40
CA ASP A 260 -11.97 2.02 11.77
C ASP A 260 -11.47 0.57 12.00
N VAL A 261 -11.14 -0.17 10.93
CA VAL A 261 -10.37 -1.42 11.03
C VAL A 261 -8.90 -1.04 11.23
N SER A 262 -8.58 -0.67 12.46
CA SER A 262 -7.37 0.09 12.81
C SER A 262 -6.28 -0.78 13.40
N ILE A 263 -5.11 -0.72 12.77
CA ILE A 263 -3.88 -1.32 13.32
C ILE A 263 -3.35 -0.49 14.49
N GLY A 264 -3.56 0.83 14.46
CA GLY A 264 -3.23 1.71 15.57
C GLY A 264 -3.99 1.31 16.84
N ARG A 265 -5.31 1.10 16.75
CA ARG A 265 -6.14 0.63 17.86
C ARG A 265 -5.72 -0.76 18.35
N ALA A 266 -5.37 -1.68 17.47
CA ALA A 266 -4.89 -2.99 17.85
C ALA A 266 -3.62 -2.90 18.71
N ILE A 267 -2.66 -2.07 18.29
CA ILE A 267 -1.41 -1.84 19.02
C ILE A 267 -1.69 -1.15 20.37
N GLU A 268 -2.60 -0.18 20.44
CA GLU A 268 -3.02 0.46 21.69
C GLU A 268 -3.63 -0.55 22.67
N SER A 269 -4.44 -1.50 22.17
CA SER A 269 -5.01 -2.58 23.01
C SER A 269 -3.93 -3.47 23.61
N PHE A 270 -2.87 -3.76 22.85
CA PHE A 270 -1.75 -4.56 23.30
C PHE A 270 -0.86 -3.82 24.32
N THR A 271 -0.50 -2.57 24.02
CA THR A 271 0.44 -1.78 24.84
C THR A 271 -0.22 -1.19 26.10
N GLY A 272 -1.54 -0.98 26.07
CA GLY A 272 -2.28 -0.27 27.11
C GLY A 272 -2.11 1.26 27.06
N GLY A 273 -1.49 1.80 26.03
CA GLY A 273 -1.27 3.24 25.85
C GLY A 273 -1.48 3.69 24.39
N PRO A 274 -1.40 5.00 24.10
CA PRO A 274 -1.53 5.53 22.76
C PRO A 274 -0.50 4.96 21.78
N PHE A 275 -0.84 4.81 20.49
CA PHE A 275 0.16 4.49 19.47
C PHE A 275 1.27 5.55 19.46
N GLY A 276 2.52 5.11 19.44
CA GLY A 276 3.70 5.96 19.52
C GLY A 276 4.47 5.88 20.84
N VAL A 277 3.84 5.41 21.91
CA VAL A 277 4.54 5.21 23.21
C VAL A 277 5.42 3.96 23.20
N SER A 278 6.24 3.81 24.25
CA SER A 278 7.06 2.60 24.48
C SER A 278 6.20 1.33 24.41
N GLY A 279 6.68 0.31 23.72
CA GLY A 279 5.93 -0.91 23.39
C GLY A 279 5.36 -0.96 21.98
N THR A 280 5.16 0.17 21.30
CA THR A 280 4.69 0.22 19.91
C THR A 280 5.62 -0.56 18.97
N MET A 281 6.94 -0.38 19.08
CA MET A 281 7.93 -1.13 18.27
C MET A 281 7.87 -2.64 18.58
N THR A 282 7.68 -3.04 19.84
CA THR A 282 7.53 -4.44 20.23
C THR A 282 6.30 -5.05 19.57
N ALA A 283 5.16 -4.37 19.63
CA ALA A 283 3.93 -4.81 18.98
C ALA A 283 4.09 -4.94 17.46
N ALA A 284 4.75 -3.97 16.82
CA ALA A 284 5.07 -3.99 15.38
C ALA A 284 5.94 -5.19 15.01
N ALA A 285 6.93 -5.52 15.84
CA ALA A 285 7.79 -6.69 15.64
C ALA A 285 7.03 -8.02 15.78
N ILE A 286 6.13 -8.13 16.77
CA ILE A 286 5.28 -9.31 16.96
C ILE A 286 4.40 -9.54 15.73
N ILE A 287 3.71 -8.51 15.26
CA ILE A 287 2.85 -8.60 14.06
C ILE A 287 3.67 -9.05 12.86
N THR A 288 4.82 -8.42 12.63
CA THR A 288 5.66 -8.73 11.47
C THR A 288 6.19 -10.15 11.50
N ARG A 289 6.66 -10.64 12.67
CA ARG A 289 7.10 -12.04 12.83
C ARG A 289 5.96 -13.03 12.61
N ALA A 290 4.77 -12.76 13.13
CA ALA A 290 3.60 -13.61 12.93
C ALA A 290 3.21 -13.70 11.45
N VAL A 291 3.24 -12.58 10.72
CA VAL A 291 3.03 -12.49 9.27
C VAL A 291 4.10 -13.32 8.52
N GLN A 292 5.35 -13.17 8.89
CA GLN A 292 6.48 -13.85 8.24
C GLN A 292 6.54 -15.35 8.53
N ALA A 293 5.99 -15.79 9.65
CA ALA A 293 5.89 -17.19 10.03
C ALA A 293 4.74 -17.94 9.32
N ALA A 294 3.87 -17.23 8.58
CA ALA A 294 2.76 -17.87 7.87
C ALA A 294 3.28 -18.86 6.81
N PRO A 295 2.77 -20.10 6.79
CA PRO A 295 3.26 -21.17 5.93
C PRO A 295 2.60 -21.12 4.53
N VAL A 296 2.80 -20.01 3.81
CA VAL A 296 2.26 -19.74 2.46
C VAL A 296 3.35 -19.17 1.56
N LYS A 297 3.14 -19.21 0.26
CA LYS A 297 4.02 -18.55 -0.71
C LYS A 297 3.86 -17.04 -0.60
N ARG A 298 4.77 -16.38 0.11
CA ARG A 298 4.70 -14.95 0.37
C ARG A 298 5.29 -14.11 -0.76
N VAL A 299 4.66 -12.96 -1.00
CA VAL A 299 5.14 -11.89 -1.89
C VAL A 299 4.93 -10.52 -1.25
N GLY A 300 5.38 -9.47 -1.90
CA GLY A 300 5.13 -8.09 -1.48
C GLY A 300 5.86 -7.71 -0.20
N TYR A 301 5.17 -6.99 0.68
CA TYR A 301 5.77 -6.43 1.91
C TYR A 301 5.91 -7.47 3.03
N SER A 302 4.91 -8.32 3.20
CA SER A 302 4.91 -9.41 4.21
C SER A 302 5.30 -8.95 5.61
N GLY A 303 4.66 -7.91 6.13
CA GLY A 303 4.88 -7.36 7.46
C GLY A 303 3.88 -6.27 7.80
N LEU A 304 4.03 -5.63 8.97
CA LEU A 304 3.13 -4.56 9.37
C LEU A 304 3.29 -3.32 8.47
N MET A 305 2.16 -2.72 8.09
CA MET A 305 2.07 -1.36 7.51
C MET A 305 1.46 -0.38 8.51
N VAL A 306 1.95 0.87 8.48
CA VAL A 306 1.50 1.97 9.35
C VAL A 306 1.15 3.20 8.47
N PRO A 307 0.04 3.14 7.71
CA PRO A 307 -0.38 4.26 6.86
C PRO A 307 -1.03 5.35 7.70
N VAL A 308 -0.41 6.54 7.74
CA VAL A 308 -0.83 7.65 8.62
C VAL A 308 -2.27 8.08 8.34
N LEU A 309 -2.69 8.16 7.08
CA LEU A 309 -4.01 8.68 6.70
C LEU A 309 -5.05 7.60 6.41
N GLU A 310 -4.70 6.31 6.31
CA GLU A 310 -5.66 5.24 6.00
C GLU A 310 -6.22 4.55 7.26
N ASP A 311 -5.81 5.02 8.45
CA ASP A 311 -6.20 4.50 9.76
C ASP A 311 -6.61 5.66 10.67
N ASN A 312 -7.86 5.68 11.12
CA ASN A 312 -8.42 6.78 11.92
C ASN A 312 -7.68 7.00 13.25
N VAL A 313 -7.15 5.94 13.86
CA VAL A 313 -6.38 6.05 15.10
C VAL A 313 -4.98 6.60 14.82
N LEU A 314 -4.32 6.09 13.79
CA LEU A 314 -2.99 6.59 13.40
C LEU A 314 -3.05 8.07 13.03
N ALA A 315 -4.04 8.50 12.23
CA ALA A 315 -4.21 9.90 11.85
C ALA A 315 -4.43 10.81 13.08
N ARG A 316 -5.23 10.35 14.04
CA ARG A 316 -5.44 11.08 15.30
C ARG A 316 -4.15 11.18 16.11
N ARG A 317 -3.40 10.08 16.28
CA ARG A 317 -2.16 10.07 17.04
C ARG A 317 -1.06 10.88 16.35
N TRP A 318 -1.07 10.92 15.03
CA TRP A 318 -0.21 11.82 14.27
C TRP A 318 -0.53 13.29 14.57
N ALA A 319 -1.80 13.70 14.59
CA ALA A 319 -2.21 15.04 14.95
C ALA A 319 -1.85 15.43 16.40
N GLU A 320 -1.89 14.47 17.32
CA GLU A 320 -1.48 14.62 18.72
C GLU A 320 0.05 14.68 18.91
N GLY A 321 0.85 14.36 17.86
CA GLY A 321 2.31 14.36 17.92
C GLY A 321 2.91 13.20 18.74
N THR A 322 2.15 12.12 18.98
CA THR A 322 2.65 10.95 19.74
C THR A 322 3.69 10.15 18.96
N TYR A 323 3.76 10.33 17.66
CA TYR A 323 4.78 9.80 16.76
C TYR A 323 4.97 10.75 15.56
N ASN A 324 6.08 10.59 14.85
CA ASN A 324 6.50 11.42 13.71
C ASN A 324 7.22 10.57 12.66
N ILE A 325 7.82 11.21 11.64
CA ILE A 325 8.61 10.52 10.60
C ILE A 325 9.75 9.69 11.19
N ASP A 326 10.49 10.23 12.18
CA ASP A 326 11.61 9.52 12.80
C ASP A 326 11.11 8.26 13.53
N SER A 327 9.94 8.35 14.19
CA SER A 327 9.29 7.20 14.82
C SER A 327 8.91 6.13 13.79
N LEU A 328 8.35 6.55 12.64
CA LEU A 328 8.00 5.63 11.55
C LEU A 328 9.23 4.95 10.96
N LEU A 329 10.34 5.68 10.77
CA LEU A 329 11.62 5.09 10.35
C LEU A 329 12.14 4.09 11.38
N ALA A 330 12.07 4.42 12.68
CA ALA A 330 12.44 3.48 13.74
C ALA A 330 11.56 2.22 13.73
N TYR A 331 10.24 2.36 13.58
CA TYR A 331 9.35 1.20 13.46
C TYR A 331 9.63 0.39 12.18
N SER A 332 10.03 1.07 11.10
CA SER A 332 10.43 0.42 9.84
C SER A 332 11.64 -0.50 9.98
N ALA A 333 12.44 -0.39 11.05
CA ALA A 333 13.47 -1.37 11.36
C ALA A 333 12.89 -2.77 11.67
N VAL A 334 11.67 -2.87 12.20
CA VAL A 334 11.01 -4.12 12.61
C VAL A 334 9.71 -4.42 11.86
N CYS A 335 9.17 -3.48 11.09
CA CYS A 335 7.97 -3.65 10.27
C CYS A 335 8.30 -3.56 8.76
N ALA A 336 7.33 -3.61 7.86
CA ALA A 336 7.58 -3.73 6.41
C ALA A 336 6.92 -2.61 5.56
N GLY A 337 6.34 -1.58 6.15
CA GLY A 337 5.58 -0.57 5.39
C GLY A 337 6.40 0.64 4.97
N GLY A 338 7.37 1.06 5.77
CA GLY A 338 8.07 2.33 5.54
C GLY A 338 7.24 3.56 5.95
N LEU A 339 7.31 4.61 5.16
CA LEU A 339 6.60 5.88 5.35
C LEU A 339 5.35 5.91 4.48
N ASP A 340 4.21 5.52 5.02
CA ASP A 340 3.01 5.37 4.22
C ASP A 340 1.98 6.47 4.49
N THR A 341 1.52 7.14 3.41
CA THR A 341 0.56 8.26 3.41
C THR A 341 0.92 9.38 4.38
N VAL A 342 2.20 9.80 4.36
CA VAL A 342 2.73 10.83 5.27
C VAL A 342 2.47 12.22 4.72
N PRO A 343 1.63 13.07 5.37
CA PRO A 343 1.40 14.43 4.93
C PRO A 343 2.59 15.32 5.28
N LEU A 344 3.02 16.11 4.30
CA LEU A 344 4.15 17.04 4.42
C LEU A 344 3.70 18.49 4.20
N PRO A 345 4.39 19.49 4.77
CA PRO A 345 4.19 20.89 4.42
C PRO A 345 4.34 21.11 2.91
N GLY A 346 3.52 21.99 2.33
CA GLY A 346 3.56 22.25 0.88
C GLY A 346 4.84 22.96 0.42
N ASP A 347 5.52 23.64 1.34
CA ASP A 347 6.80 24.33 1.12
C ASP A 347 8.02 23.42 1.33
N VAL A 348 7.84 22.13 1.65
CA VAL A 348 8.95 21.16 1.74
C VAL A 348 9.78 21.19 0.45
N SER A 349 11.10 21.26 0.57
CA SER A 349 11.98 21.30 -0.58
C SER A 349 12.21 19.90 -1.20
N GLU A 350 12.62 19.86 -2.47
CA GLU A 350 13.06 18.61 -3.12
C GLU A 350 14.20 17.95 -2.36
N GLU A 351 15.13 18.74 -1.83
CA GLU A 351 16.26 18.24 -1.05
C GLU A 351 15.81 17.57 0.26
N GLN A 352 14.84 18.17 0.98
CA GLN A 352 14.28 17.56 2.19
C GLN A 352 13.56 16.23 1.87
N ILE A 353 12.78 16.18 0.80
CA ILE A 353 12.14 14.93 0.35
C ILE A 353 13.21 13.90 -0.02
N ALA A 354 14.25 14.29 -0.75
CA ALA A 354 15.34 13.39 -1.13
C ALA A 354 16.08 12.81 0.10
N ARG A 355 16.29 13.60 1.16
CA ARG A 355 16.86 13.11 2.41
C ARG A 355 15.97 12.06 3.08
N ILE A 356 14.65 12.32 3.19
CA ILE A 356 13.68 11.36 3.75
C ILE A 356 13.70 10.05 2.93
N LEU A 357 13.68 10.14 1.60
CA LEU A 357 13.75 8.97 0.72
C LEU A 357 15.09 8.23 0.84
N GLY A 358 16.20 8.96 1.05
CA GLY A 358 17.52 8.40 1.31
C GLY A 358 17.55 7.56 2.59
N ASP A 359 16.90 8.04 3.66
CA ASP A 359 16.79 7.30 4.93
C ASP A 359 15.97 6.01 4.75
N VAL A 360 14.84 6.08 4.04
CA VAL A 360 14.05 4.88 3.70
C VAL A 360 14.87 3.88 2.89
N ALA A 361 15.57 4.34 1.85
CA ALA A 361 16.37 3.48 0.98
C ALA A 361 17.54 2.83 1.74
N THR A 362 18.24 3.61 2.56
CA THR A 362 19.37 3.14 3.39
C THR A 362 18.91 2.10 4.40
N LEU A 363 17.78 2.35 5.08
CA LEU A 363 17.20 1.41 6.05
C LEU A 363 16.75 0.11 5.37
N ALA A 364 16.05 0.21 4.23
CA ALA A 364 15.60 -0.93 3.45
C ALA A 364 16.77 -1.80 2.97
N TYR A 365 17.80 -1.16 2.41
CA TYR A 365 19.00 -1.84 1.92
C TYR A 365 19.79 -2.50 3.05
N LYS A 366 20.00 -1.78 4.18
CA LYS A 366 20.69 -2.31 5.36
C LYS A 366 20.06 -3.61 5.89
N TRP A 367 18.74 -3.65 5.95
CA TRP A 367 18.01 -4.79 6.52
C TRP A 367 17.47 -5.76 5.48
N GLN A 368 17.78 -5.55 4.19
CA GLN A 368 17.33 -6.38 3.07
C GLN A 368 15.82 -6.66 3.12
N LYS A 369 15.05 -5.60 3.35
CA LYS A 369 13.61 -5.69 3.58
C LYS A 369 12.83 -4.67 2.73
N PRO A 370 11.61 -5.01 2.27
CA PRO A 370 10.80 -4.11 1.47
C PRO A 370 10.30 -2.94 2.32
N LEU A 371 10.54 -1.72 1.86
CA LEU A 371 9.94 -0.49 2.38
C LEU A 371 9.41 0.35 1.21
N ALA A 372 8.44 1.22 1.51
CA ALA A 372 7.94 2.20 0.56
C ALA A 372 7.78 3.57 1.22
N ALA A 373 7.73 4.62 0.40
CA ALA A 373 7.34 5.94 0.85
C ALA A 373 6.24 6.49 -0.06
N ARG A 374 5.09 6.87 0.55
CA ARG A 374 4.06 7.72 -0.03
C ARG A 374 4.07 9.05 0.72
N LEU A 375 4.75 10.03 0.16
CA LEU A 375 4.91 11.35 0.74
C LEU A 375 3.94 12.33 0.07
N LEU A 376 3.20 13.07 0.87
CA LEU A 376 2.08 13.90 0.42
C LEU A 376 2.32 15.39 0.76
N PRO A 377 3.17 16.12 0.00
CA PRO A 377 3.23 17.56 0.16
C PRO A 377 1.87 18.18 -0.16
N VAL A 378 1.35 19.03 0.73
CA VAL A 378 0.03 19.66 0.57
C VAL A 378 0.20 21.12 0.16
N PRO A 379 0.06 21.46 -1.14
CA PRO A 379 0.29 22.83 -1.63
C PRO A 379 -0.53 23.88 -0.87
N GLY A 380 0.12 24.99 -0.50
CA GLY A 380 -0.49 26.09 0.23
C GLY A 380 -0.72 25.84 1.73
N ARG A 381 -0.38 24.66 2.25
CA ARG A 381 -0.48 24.34 3.67
C ARG A 381 0.90 24.27 4.32
N LYS A 382 0.97 24.63 5.59
CA LYS A 382 2.20 24.63 6.40
C LYS A 382 2.07 23.66 7.57
N ALA A 383 3.14 23.47 8.28
CA ALA A 383 3.13 22.78 9.56
C ALA A 383 2.14 23.43 10.52
N GLY A 384 1.29 22.64 11.17
CA GLY A 384 0.17 23.04 12.01
C GLY A 384 -1.18 23.12 11.28
N ASP A 385 -1.19 23.23 9.95
CA ASP A 385 -2.43 23.21 9.17
C ASP A 385 -3.02 21.80 9.10
N ARG A 386 -4.32 21.73 8.77
CA ARG A 386 -5.01 20.46 8.54
C ARG A 386 -4.95 20.07 7.07
N THR A 387 -4.82 18.78 6.79
CA THR A 387 -5.02 18.23 5.43
C THR A 387 -6.53 18.31 5.05
N GLU A 388 -6.81 18.39 3.74
CA GLU A 388 -8.17 18.47 3.19
C GLU A 388 -8.27 17.55 1.96
N PHE A 389 -7.88 16.27 2.12
CA PHE A 389 -8.05 15.30 1.06
C PHE A 389 -9.53 14.91 0.94
N ASP A 390 -10.07 15.00 -0.26
CA ASP A 390 -11.40 14.51 -0.62
C ASP A 390 -11.30 13.07 -1.16
N ASP A 391 -10.94 12.15 -0.27
CA ASP A 391 -10.92 10.71 -0.55
C ASP A 391 -11.50 9.98 0.67
N PRO A 392 -12.58 9.21 0.51
CA PRO A 392 -13.26 8.56 1.64
C PRO A 392 -12.40 7.52 2.38
N ARG A 393 -11.27 7.13 1.81
CA ARG A 393 -10.31 6.21 2.43
C ARG A 393 -9.29 6.94 3.32
N MET A 394 -9.27 8.27 3.28
CA MET A 394 -8.27 9.09 3.98
C MET A 394 -8.88 9.82 5.17
N ALA A 395 -8.23 9.69 6.32
CA ALA A 395 -8.51 10.49 7.50
C ALA A 395 -7.67 11.78 7.45
N ASN A 396 -8.33 12.94 7.39
CA ASN A 396 -7.61 14.20 7.44
C ASN A 396 -7.00 14.47 8.82
N THR A 397 -5.75 14.93 8.86
CA THR A 397 -4.95 15.13 10.07
C THR A 397 -4.16 16.43 10.04
N THR A 398 -3.42 16.73 11.10
CA THR A 398 -2.52 17.90 11.17
C THR A 398 -1.20 17.58 10.45
N ILE A 399 -0.68 18.53 9.67
CA ILE A 399 0.62 18.45 9.04
C ILE A 399 1.69 18.75 10.09
N GLN A 400 2.62 17.83 10.32
CA GLN A 400 3.70 18.06 11.27
C GLN A 400 4.86 18.85 10.64
N ALA A 401 5.61 19.59 11.47
CA ALA A 401 6.86 20.21 11.06
C ALA A 401 7.92 19.14 10.78
N LEU A 402 8.70 19.35 9.72
CA LEU A 402 9.92 18.58 9.49
C LEU A 402 11.03 19.11 10.39
N ARG A 403 11.82 18.22 10.96
CA ARG A 403 12.98 18.53 11.80
C ARG A 403 14.26 18.49 10.98
#